data_e120d8678e2dc95f96aea7d7a12f6594
#
_entry.id   e120d8678e2dc95f96aea7d7a12f6594
#
_cell.length_a   1.000
_cell.length_b   1.000
_cell.length_c   1.000
_cell.angle_alpha   90.00
_cell.angle_beta   90.00
_cell.angle_gamma   90.00
#
_symmetry.space_group_name_H-M   'P 1'
#
loop_
_entity.id
_entity.type
_entity.pdbx_description
1 polymer ?
#
loop_
_entity_poly.entity_id
_entity_poly.type
_entity_poly.pdbx_seq_one_letter_code
_entity_poly.pdbx_strand_id
1 'polypeptide(L)'
;QANVRKKPVILHMKIDFLVVGKTAQSGFTEGITEYCNRIKRYIPFDMVVIPELKNTKNLSIEQQKEREGELILKSFRDGDFIVLLDEHGKEFSSMQFAEYIEKKMHTTPRRLVFVVGGPYGFAQSVYTTAHEKISLSKMTFSHQMIRLIFTEQLYRAFTILNNEPYHHE
;
A
#
# COMPACT_ATOMS: atom_id res chain seq x y z
N GLN A 1 -28.20 33.98 6.13
CA GLN A 1 -27.27 33.03 5.41
C GLN A 1 -27.14 31.79 6.25
N ALA A 2 -27.84 30.72 5.86
CA ALA A 2 -27.80 29.44 6.55
C ALA A 2 -26.42 28.81 6.39
N ASN A 3 -25.73 28.64 7.50
CA ASN A 3 -24.46 27.92 7.59
C ASN A 3 -24.76 26.42 7.43
N VAL A 4 -24.69 25.93 6.20
CA VAL A 4 -24.84 24.50 5.91
C VAL A 4 -23.60 23.80 6.46
N ARG A 5 -23.69 23.31 7.69
CA ARG A 5 -22.70 22.37 8.24
C ARG A 5 -22.70 21.16 7.32
N LYS A 6 -21.64 21.02 6.51
CA LYS A 6 -21.39 19.78 5.78
C LYS A 6 -21.33 18.66 6.82
N LYS A 7 -22.27 17.71 6.74
CA LYS A 7 -22.19 16.49 7.55
C LYS A 7 -20.84 15.85 7.30
N PRO A 8 -20.12 15.39 8.34
CA PRO A 8 -18.86 14.68 8.13
C PRO A 8 -19.16 13.49 7.25
N VAL A 9 -18.41 13.37 6.14
CA VAL A 9 -18.45 12.17 5.30
C VAL A 9 -17.93 11.04 6.19
N ILE A 10 -18.81 10.12 6.57
CA ILE A 10 -18.39 8.94 7.32
C ILE A 10 -17.57 8.09 6.35
N LEU A 11 -16.25 8.15 6.48
CA LEU A 11 -15.34 7.33 5.71
C LEU A 11 -15.46 5.88 6.19
N HIS A 12 -16.16 5.05 5.41
CA HIS A 12 -16.26 3.60 5.69
C HIS A 12 -15.07 2.82 5.13
N MET A 13 -14.14 3.50 4.44
CA MET A 13 -13.00 2.88 3.80
C MET A 13 -11.86 2.64 4.79
N LYS A 14 -11.26 1.47 4.70
CA LYS A 14 -10.01 1.10 5.37
C LYS A 14 -8.91 0.98 4.32
N ILE A 15 -7.67 1.33 4.69
CA ILE A 15 -6.47 1.03 3.89
C ILE A 15 -5.68 -0.06 4.60
N ASP A 16 -5.36 -1.13 3.88
CA ASP A 16 -4.41 -2.15 4.31
C ASP A 16 -3.20 -2.17 3.38
N PHE A 17 -2.03 -2.27 3.99
CA PHE A 17 -0.76 -2.43 3.30
C PHE A 17 -0.21 -3.82 3.53
N LEU A 18 -0.25 -4.67 2.50
CA LEU A 18 0.14 -6.07 2.54
C LEU A 18 1.60 -6.22 2.11
N VAL A 19 2.41 -6.81 2.95
CA VAL A 19 3.82 -7.09 2.70
C VAL A 19 4.12 -8.56 2.96
N VAL A 20 5.06 -9.14 2.23
CA VAL A 20 5.48 -10.52 2.41
C VAL A 20 6.72 -10.59 3.29
N GLY A 21 6.60 -11.29 4.40
CA GLY A 21 7.66 -11.41 5.40
C GLY A 21 7.81 -10.20 6.30
N LYS A 22 8.42 -10.42 7.45
CA LYS A 22 8.67 -9.36 8.43
C LYS A 22 9.69 -8.35 7.91
N THR A 23 9.60 -7.12 8.39
CA THR A 23 10.65 -6.13 8.20
C THR A 23 11.90 -6.56 8.97
N ALA A 24 13.00 -6.81 8.26
CA ALA A 24 14.19 -7.43 8.82
C ALA A 24 15.10 -6.45 9.58
N GLN A 25 15.11 -5.17 9.20
CA GLN A 25 16.02 -4.17 9.77
C GLN A 25 15.30 -3.29 10.77
N SER A 26 15.86 -3.16 11.99
CA SER A 26 15.27 -2.38 13.08
C SER A 26 15.04 -0.91 12.73
N GLY A 27 15.97 -0.28 12.01
CA GLY A 27 15.83 1.11 11.56
C GLY A 27 14.61 1.32 10.66
N PHE A 28 14.32 0.40 9.76
CA PHE A 28 13.12 0.44 8.93
C PHE A 28 11.86 0.20 9.75
N THR A 29 11.90 -0.73 10.68
CA THR A 29 10.76 -1.06 11.55
C THR A 29 10.31 0.15 12.36
N GLU A 30 11.23 0.89 12.96
CA GLU A 30 10.91 2.10 13.73
C GLU A 30 10.27 3.18 12.85
N GLY A 31 10.86 3.47 11.70
CA GLY A 31 10.33 4.47 10.76
C GLY A 31 8.96 4.09 10.20
N ILE A 32 8.78 2.84 9.81
CA ILE A 32 7.50 2.31 9.32
C ILE A 32 6.43 2.43 10.40
N THR A 33 6.73 2.01 11.62
CA THR A 33 5.80 2.09 12.75
C THR A 33 5.37 3.52 13.02
N GLU A 34 6.31 4.47 12.98
CA GLU A 34 6.00 5.89 13.16
C GLU A 34 5.00 6.39 12.11
N TYR A 35 5.27 6.12 10.82
CA TYR A 35 4.37 6.57 9.76
C TYR A 35 3.02 5.83 9.79
N CYS A 36 3.01 4.54 10.06
CA CYS A 36 1.74 3.81 10.25
C CYS A 36 0.88 4.44 11.36
N ASN A 37 1.47 4.80 12.48
CA ASN A 37 0.76 5.45 13.58
C ASN A 37 0.23 6.83 13.19
N ARG A 38 0.99 7.60 12.42
CA ARG A 38 0.54 8.89 11.90
C ARG A 38 -0.63 8.75 10.92
N ILE A 39 -0.57 7.78 10.02
CA ILE A 39 -1.65 7.50 9.05
C ILE A 39 -2.96 7.16 9.77
N LYS A 40 -2.90 6.41 10.86
CA LYS A 40 -4.08 6.01 11.65
C LYS A 40 -4.88 7.17 12.22
N ARG A 41 -4.30 8.36 12.30
CA ARG A 41 -5.01 9.59 12.71
C ARG A 41 -6.00 10.07 11.65
N TYR A 42 -5.81 9.67 10.38
CA TYR A 42 -6.62 10.11 9.24
C TYR A 42 -7.62 9.05 8.79
N ILE A 43 -7.26 7.78 8.85
CA ILE A 43 -8.03 6.66 8.31
C ILE A 43 -7.68 5.36 9.06
N PRO A 44 -8.63 4.41 9.20
CA PRO A 44 -8.28 3.07 9.64
C PRO A 44 -7.24 2.46 8.69
N PHE A 45 -6.11 2.09 9.25
CA PHE A 45 -4.94 1.63 8.50
C PHE A 45 -4.22 0.51 9.25
N ASP A 46 -3.87 -0.55 8.55
CA ASP A 46 -3.00 -1.60 9.06
C ASP A 46 -1.95 -1.99 8.02
N MET A 47 -0.75 -2.26 8.49
CA MET A 47 0.26 -2.99 7.75
C MET A 47 0.12 -4.48 8.10
N VAL A 48 -0.21 -5.30 7.10
CA VAL A 48 -0.45 -6.73 7.26
C VAL A 48 0.73 -7.50 6.69
N VAL A 49 1.35 -8.32 7.53
CA VAL A 49 2.48 -9.16 7.14
C VAL A 49 1.98 -10.54 6.74
N ILE A 50 2.16 -10.89 5.47
CA ILE A 50 1.92 -12.23 4.95
C ILE A 50 3.17 -13.06 5.28
N PRO A 51 3.04 -14.24 5.90
CA PRO A 51 4.20 -15.07 6.24
C PRO A 51 5.02 -15.47 5.01
N GLU A 52 6.33 -15.43 5.13
CA GLU A 52 7.23 -15.94 4.09
C GLU A 52 7.04 -17.43 3.88
N LEU A 53 7.31 -17.86 2.65
CA LEU A 53 7.40 -19.27 2.32
C LEU A 53 8.53 -19.93 3.12
N LYS A 54 8.24 -21.15 3.59
CA LYS A 54 9.25 -22.02 4.23
C LYS A 54 9.71 -23.09 3.23
N ASN A 55 10.93 -23.61 3.44
CA ASN A 55 11.47 -24.73 2.64
C ASN A 55 11.56 -24.44 1.15
N THR A 56 12.03 -23.25 0.78
CA THR A 56 12.13 -22.80 -0.61
C THR A 56 13.37 -23.31 -1.34
N LYS A 57 14.26 -24.03 -0.66
CA LYS A 57 15.57 -24.44 -1.17
C LYS A 57 15.50 -25.25 -2.50
N ASN A 58 14.45 -26.04 -2.67
CA ASN A 58 14.25 -26.88 -3.87
C ASN A 58 13.25 -26.31 -4.85
N LEU A 59 12.82 -25.07 -4.65
CA LEU A 59 11.86 -24.40 -5.51
C LEU A 59 12.57 -23.52 -6.54
N SER A 60 12.09 -23.55 -7.78
CA SER A 60 12.47 -22.55 -8.78
C SER A 60 11.92 -21.17 -8.39
N ILE A 61 12.46 -20.13 -9.01
CA ILE A 61 11.94 -18.74 -8.84
C ILE A 61 10.45 -18.68 -9.21
N GLU A 62 10.05 -19.30 -10.30
CA GLU A 62 8.65 -19.35 -10.73
C GLU A 62 7.74 -20.06 -9.73
N GLN A 63 8.20 -21.18 -9.16
CA GLN A 63 7.45 -21.90 -8.14
C GLN A 63 7.31 -21.07 -6.85
N GLN A 64 8.36 -20.35 -6.45
CA GLN A 64 8.31 -19.43 -5.31
C GLN A 64 7.32 -18.30 -5.55
N LYS A 65 7.35 -17.67 -6.72
CA LYS A 65 6.38 -16.61 -7.10
C LYS A 65 4.94 -17.12 -7.05
N GLU A 66 4.67 -18.29 -7.61
CA GLU A 66 3.32 -18.88 -7.61
C GLU A 66 2.82 -19.18 -6.21
N ARG A 67 3.63 -19.79 -5.37
CA ARG A 67 3.26 -20.10 -3.97
C ARG A 67 3.08 -18.85 -3.13
N GLU A 68 3.94 -17.87 -3.27
CA GLU A 68 3.77 -16.57 -2.63
C GLU A 68 2.48 -15.89 -3.12
N GLY A 69 2.22 -15.96 -4.43
CA GLY A 69 1.00 -15.46 -5.04
C GLY A 69 -0.26 -16.07 -4.44
N GLU A 70 -0.27 -17.35 -4.17
CA GLU A 70 -1.40 -18.03 -3.49
C GLU A 70 -1.65 -17.45 -2.10
N LEU A 71 -0.60 -17.17 -1.33
CA LEU A 71 -0.72 -16.55 -0.01
C LEU A 71 -1.26 -15.12 -0.10
N ILE A 72 -0.79 -14.35 -1.08
CA ILE A 72 -1.28 -13.00 -1.35
C ILE A 72 -2.77 -13.04 -1.71
N LEU A 73 -3.16 -13.90 -2.64
CA LEU A 73 -4.56 -14.05 -3.08
C LEU A 73 -5.49 -14.42 -1.92
N LYS A 74 -5.07 -15.28 -1.02
CA LYS A 74 -5.83 -15.66 0.18
C LYS A 74 -6.07 -14.49 1.15
N SER A 75 -5.24 -13.46 1.08
CA SER A 75 -5.36 -12.26 1.91
C SER A 75 -6.39 -11.26 1.37
N PHE A 76 -6.85 -11.43 0.16
CA PHE A 76 -7.87 -10.58 -0.45
C PHE A 76 -9.26 -10.97 0.00
N ARG A 77 -10.15 -9.98 0.03
CA ARG A 77 -11.56 -10.12 0.44
C ARG A 77 -12.47 -9.60 -0.68
N ASP A 78 -13.69 -10.06 -0.67
CA ASP A 78 -14.71 -9.57 -1.60
C ASP A 78 -14.91 -8.06 -1.44
N GLY A 79 -14.93 -7.36 -2.57
CA GLY A 79 -15.10 -5.91 -2.60
C GLY A 79 -13.82 -5.11 -2.39
N ASP A 80 -12.65 -5.75 -2.24
CA ASP A 80 -11.37 -5.07 -2.18
C ASP A 80 -11.05 -4.37 -3.49
N PHE A 81 -10.47 -3.18 -3.39
CA PHE A 81 -9.77 -2.54 -4.48
C PHE A 81 -8.26 -2.73 -4.31
N ILE A 82 -7.64 -3.44 -5.22
CA ILE A 82 -6.27 -3.95 -5.08
C ILE A 82 -5.32 -3.18 -5.99
N VAL A 83 -4.30 -2.59 -5.39
CA VAL A 83 -3.25 -1.82 -6.06
C VAL A 83 -1.90 -2.45 -5.76
N LEU A 84 -1.19 -2.87 -6.80
CA LEU A 84 0.16 -3.41 -6.65
C LEU A 84 1.18 -2.29 -6.74
N LEU A 85 2.16 -2.32 -5.85
CA LEU A 85 3.38 -1.51 -5.98
C LEU A 85 4.34 -2.27 -6.90
N ASP A 86 4.52 -1.76 -8.11
CA ASP A 86 5.27 -2.40 -9.16
C ASP A 86 6.02 -1.35 -9.98
N GLU A 87 7.28 -1.61 -10.32
CA GLU A 87 8.11 -0.67 -11.07
C GLU A 87 7.56 -0.34 -12.46
N HIS A 88 6.72 -1.20 -13.02
CA HIS A 88 6.04 -0.98 -14.30
C HIS A 88 4.67 -0.33 -14.18
N GLY A 89 4.28 0.07 -12.96
CA GLY A 89 3.04 0.77 -12.70
C GLY A 89 3.06 2.24 -13.12
N LYS A 90 1.91 2.90 -12.98
CA LYS A 90 1.79 4.33 -13.22
C LYS A 90 2.55 5.12 -12.16
N GLU A 91 3.35 6.08 -12.60
CA GLU A 91 4.09 6.98 -11.74
C GLU A 91 3.25 8.20 -11.33
N PHE A 92 3.50 8.70 -10.13
CA PHE A 92 2.87 9.90 -9.58
C PHE A 92 3.90 10.81 -8.92
N SER A 93 3.67 12.11 -9.00
CA SER A 93 4.25 13.03 -8.02
C SER A 93 3.55 12.86 -6.67
N SER A 94 4.12 13.41 -5.59
CA SER A 94 3.47 13.37 -4.28
C SER A 94 2.09 14.04 -4.29
N MET A 95 1.95 15.15 -5.01
CA MET A 95 0.67 15.84 -5.19
C MET A 95 -0.35 15.00 -5.95
N GLN A 96 0.07 14.37 -7.04
CA GLN A 96 -0.79 13.47 -7.82
C GLN A 96 -1.20 12.24 -7.01
N PHE A 97 -0.30 11.72 -6.18
CA PHE A 97 -0.63 10.60 -5.31
C PHE A 97 -1.66 10.98 -4.25
N ALA A 98 -1.57 12.19 -3.68
CA ALA A 98 -2.60 12.71 -2.79
C ALA A 98 -3.98 12.79 -3.48
N GLU A 99 -4.05 13.30 -4.70
CA GLU A 99 -5.29 13.32 -5.50
C GLU A 99 -5.81 11.91 -5.77
N TYR A 100 -4.92 10.97 -6.07
CA TYR A 100 -5.25 9.56 -6.26
C TYR A 100 -5.90 8.96 -5.02
N ILE A 101 -5.31 9.18 -3.84
CA ILE A 101 -5.84 8.70 -2.56
C ILE A 101 -7.21 9.32 -2.28
N GLU A 102 -7.38 10.62 -2.49
CA GLU A 102 -8.67 11.30 -2.31
C GLU A 102 -9.75 10.67 -3.19
N LYS A 103 -9.45 10.45 -4.47
CA LYS A 103 -10.38 9.81 -5.39
C LYS A 103 -10.75 8.39 -4.95
N LYS A 104 -9.79 7.61 -4.48
CA LYS A 104 -10.04 6.25 -3.97
C LYS A 104 -10.90 6.25 -2.71
N MET A 105 -10.74 7.23 -1.82
CA MET A 105 -11.60 7.39 -0.64
C MET A 105 -13.06 7.63 -1.01
N HIS A 106 -13.33 8.28 -2.14
CA HIS A 106 -14.70 8.52 -2.60
C HIS A 106 -15.31 7.36 -3.40
N THR A 107 -14.48 6.52 -4.01
CA THR A 107 -14.93 5.47 -4.93
C THR A 107 -14.79 4.04 -4.38
N THR A 108 -14.01 3.84 -3.33
CA THR A 108 -13.77 2.52 -2.74
C THR A 108 -14.71 2.30 -1.56
N PRO A 109 -15.66 1.34 -1.64
CA PRO A 109 -16.69 1.20 -0.60
C PRO A 109 -16.21 0.54 0.68
N ARG A 110 -15.15 -0.27 0.65
CA ARG A 110 -14.71 -1.09 1.79
C ARG A 110 -13.22 -0.96 2.08
N ARG A 111 -12.39 -1.70 1.34
CA ARG A 111 -10.97 -1.80 1.61
C ARG A 111 -10.15 -1.47 0.38
N LEU A 112 -9.25 -0.51 0.52
CA LEU A 112 -8.19 -0.22 -0.44
C LEU A 112 -6.93 -0.96 0.00
N VAL A 113 -6.43 -1.86 -0.83
CA VAL A 113 -5.31 -2.73 -0.51
C VAL A 113 -4.12 -2.39 -1.39
N PHE A 114 -3.02 -1.98 -0.78
CA PHE A 114 -1.73 -1.84 -1.44
C PHE A 114 -0.87 -3.07 -1.13
N VAL A 115 -0.20 -3.61 -2.13
CA VAL A 115 0.59 -4.83 -1.98
C VAL A 115 2.00 -4.63 -2.47
N VAL A 116 2.97 -5.02 -1.65
CA VAL A 116 4.38 -5.18 -2.03
C VAL A 116 4.68 -6.67 -2.11
N GLY A 117 5.19 -7.11 -3.24
CA GLY A 117 5.65 -8.48 -3.43
C GLY A 117 6.99 -8.76 -2.78
N GLY A 118 7.41 -10.01 -2.84
CA GLY A 118 8.75 -10.44 -2.46
C GLY A 118 9.81 -10.04 -3.51
N PRO A 119 11.06 -10.54 -3.35
CA PRO A 119 12.19 -10.10 -4.16
C PRO A 119 12.09 -10.46 -5.65
N TYR A 120 11.22 -11.38 -6.02
CA TYR A 120 11.05 -11.84 -7.41
C TYR A 120 9.83 -11.24 -8.13
N GLY A 121 9.13 -10.30 -7.48
CA GLY A 121 7.91 -9.70 -8.02
C GLY A 121 6.67 -10.55 -7.83
N PHE A 122 5.64 -10.27 -8.61
CA PHE A 122 4.33 -10.91 -8.47
C PHE A 122 4.13 -12.06 -9.49
N ALA A 123 3.42 -13.09 -9.05
CA ALA A 123 2.89 -14.11 -9.96
C ALA A 123 1.83 -13.50 -10.91
N GLN A 124 1.65 -14.11 -12.07
CA GLN A 124 0.67 -13.67 -13.05
C GLN A 124 -0.76 -13.65 -12.47
N SER A 125 -1.10 -14.61 -11.62
CA SER A 125 -2.41 -14.68 -10.95
C SER A 125 -2.70 -13.45 -10.08
N VAL A 126 -1.69 -12.88 -9.44
CA VAL A 126 -1.81 -11.65 -8.66
C VAL A 126 -2.03 -10.45 -9.58
N TYR A 127 -1.28 -10.35 -10.67
CA TYR A 127 -1.49 -9.31 -11.68
C TYR A 127 -2.91 -9.35 -12.27
N THR A 128 -3.40 -10.53 -12.57
CA THR A 128 -4.74 -10.72 -13.13
C THR A 128 -5.84 -10.29 -12.17
N THR A 129 -5.66 -10.52 -10.87
CA THR A 129 -6.65 -10.19 -9.84
C THR A 129 -6.60 -8.72 -9.45
N ALA A 130 -5.44 -8.07 -9.51
CA ALA A 130 -5.27 -6.67 -9.13
C ALA A 130 -6.03 -5.72 -10.08
N HIS A 131 -6.44 -4.60 -9.55
CA HIS A 131 -7.16 -3.56 -10.30
C HIS A 131 -6.22 -2.56 -10.94
N GLU A 132 -5.17 -2.16 -10.23
CA GLU A 132 -4.20 -1.17 -10.69
C GLU A 132 -2.77 -1.53 -10.24
N LYS A 133 -1.81 -0.93 -10.92
CA LYS A 133 -0.40 -0.93 -10.54
C LYS A 133 0.08 0.51 -10.45
N ILE A 134 0.82 0.83 -9.39
CA ILE A 134 1.49 2.12 -9.24
C ILE A 134 2.98 1.92 -9.01
N SER A 135 3.79 2.84 -9.51
CA SER A 135 5.23 2.88 -9.28
C SER A 135 5.60 4.11 -8.46
N LEU A 136 6.35 3.91 -7.39
CA LEU A 136 6.84 5.01 -6.57
C LEU A 136 8.07 5.71 -7.17
N SER A 137 8.78 5.05 -8.07
CA SER A 137 9.97 5.56 -8.74
C SER A 137 10.34 4.71 -9.94
N LYS A 138 11.03 5.30 -10.90
CA LYS A 138 11.72 4.55 -11.96
C LYS A 138 12.93 3.79 -11.43
N MET A 139 13.46 4.20 -10.29
CA MET A 139 14.51 3.47 -9.60
C MET A 139 13.93 2.26 -8.85
N THR A 140 14.67 1.17 -8.83
CA THR A 140 14.30 -0.03 -8.09
C THR A 140 14.70 0.12 -6.62
N PHE A 141 13.77 -0.12 -5.73
CA PHE A 141 14.02 -0.20 -4.29
C PHE A 141 13.98 -1.66 -3.83
N SER A 142 14.74 -1.97 -2.79
CA SER A 142 14.57 -3.26 -2.13
C SER A 142 13.14 -3.39 -1.57
N HIS A 143 12.65 -4.62 -1.49
CA HIS A 143 11.32 -4.89 -0.94
C HIS A 143 11.19 -4.54 0.56
N GLN A 144 12.30 -4.31 1.26
CA GLN A 144 12.33 -3.79 2.63
C GLN A 144 12.26 -2.27 2.66
N MET A 145 13.05 -1.58 1.84
CA MET A 145 13.08 -0.12 1.77
C MET A 145 11.77 0.47 1.26
N ILE A 146 11.14 -0.18 0.29
CA ILE A 146 9.88 0.32 -0.30
C ILE A 146 8.77 0.45 0.73
N ARG A 147 8.78 -0.34 1.78
CA ARG A 147 7.81 -0.27 2.88
C ARG A 147 7.88 1.07 3.60
N LEU A 148 9.08 1.54 3.88
CA LEU A 148 9.30 2.83 4.52
C LEU A 148 8.91 3.98 3.59
N ILE A 149 9.33 3.93 2.34
CA ILE A 149 9.04 4.95 1.33
C ILE A 149 7.53 5.06 1.11
N PHE A 150 6.83 3.94 0.95
CA PHE A 150 5.39 3.93 0.74
C PHE A 150 4.63 4.50 1.93
N THR A 151 4.94 4.08 3.15
CA THR A 151 4.25 4.58 4.36
C THR A 151 4.50 6.07 4.56
N GLU A 152 5.71 6.56 4.28
CA GLU A 152 6.00 8.00 4.31
C GLU A 152 5.16 8.75 3.26
N GLN A 153 5.10 8.27 2.02
CA GLN A 153 4.33 8.92 0.95
C GLN A 153 2.82 8.87 1.20
N LEU A 154 2.31 7.80 1.78
CA LEU A 154 0.90 7.72 2.17
C LEU A 154 0.58 8.73 3.28
N TYR A 155 1.42 8.84 4.29
CA TYR A 155 1.31 9.88 5.31
C TYR A 155 1.34 11.28 4.69
N ARG A 156 2.31 11.55 3.82
CA ARG A 156 2.44 12.82 3.08
C ARG A 156 1.17 13.15 2.32
N ALA A 157 0.57 12.18 1.63
CA ALA A 157 -0.68 12.36 0.91
C ALA A 157 -1.80 12.88 1.82
N PHE A 158 -1.96 12.31 3.00
CA PHE A 158 -2.96 12.77 3.98
C PHE A 158 -2.66 14.16 4.50
N THR A 159 -1.39 14.53 4.72
CA THR A 159 -1.03 15.90 5.11
C THR A 159 -1.37 16.91 4.02
N ILE A 160 -1.15 16.57 2.76
CA ILE A 160 -1.51 17.41 1.61
C ILE A 160 -3.03 17.61 1.56
N LEU A 161 -3.81 16.54 1.69
CA LEU A 161 -5.27 16.59 1.65
C LEU A 161 -5.88 17.40 2.81
N ASN A 162 -5.18 17.51 3.93
CA ASN A 162 -5.62 18.26 5.10
C ASN A 162 -4.94 19.64 5.23
N ASN A 163 -4.23 20.09 4.20
CA ASN A 163 -3.52 21.37 4.17
C ASN A 163 -2.53 21.55 5.34
N GLU A 164 -1.86 20.49 5.75
CA GLU A 164 -0.88 20.54 6.81
C GLU A 164 0.52 20.86 6.26
N PRO A 165 1.41 21.55 7.04
CA PRO A 165 2.69 22.05 6.56
C PRO A 165 3.81 21.00 6.57
N TYR A 166 3.56 19.80 6.08
CA TYR A 166 4.57 18.74 5.97
C TYR A 166 5.22 18.69 4.59
N HIS A 167 4.42 18.84 3.53
CA HIS A 167 4.89 18.86 2.15
C HIS A 167 5.19 20.29 1.71
N HIS A 168 6.35 20.46 1.09
CA HIS A 168 6.77 21.73 0.49
C HIS A 168 7.11 21.51 -0.98
N GLU A 169 6.51 22.30 -1.86
CA GLU A 169 6.85 22.43 -3.28
C GLU A 169 7.54 23.76 -3.57
#